data_e89b33c10b24b8c96cb3ef161e52cfc3
#
_entry.id   e89b33c10b24b8c96cb3ef161e52cfc3
#
_cell.length_a   1.000
_cell.length_b   1.000
_cell.length_c   1.000
_cell.angle_alpha   90.00
_cell.angle_beta   90.00
_cell.angle_gamma   90.00
#
_symmetry.space_group_name_H-M   'P 1'
#
loop_
_entity.id
_entity.type
_entity.pdbx_description
1 polymer ?
#
loop_
_entity_poly.entity_id
_entity_poly.type
_entity_poly.pdbx_seq_one_letter_code
_entity_poly.pdbx_strand_id
1 'polypeptide(L)'
;MIKIENKFFFILAFSMALVVAISNYLVQFPVNYFALQDLLTYGAFSYPVAFLITDLSNRRYGKNTAKKIVYLGFTLGVFLTFYFSTNYSDLISIRIAIGSGTAFLTAQLIDVNIFDKLRNKIWFTAPLVSSLIGSTIDTFLFFSISFYGTGINWVTLSFGDLFVKIFVALTMLIPFRLLLSHIQENSTIKEKISV
;
A
#
# COMPACT_ATOMS: atom_id res chain seq x y z
N MET A 1 -7.14 28.84 -5.25
CA MET A 1 -6.60 27.91 -4.24
C MET A 1 -7.18 26.50 -4.32
N ILE A 2 -8.48 26.32 -4.56
CA ILE A 2 -9.14 24.98 -4.72
C ILE A 2 -8.51 24.11 -5.83
N LYS A 3 -7.99 24.69 -6.93
CA LYS A 3 -7.39 23.94 -8.05
C LYS A 3 -6.10 23.17 -7.71
N ILE A 4 -5.25 23.67 -6.82
CA ILE A 4 -3.96 23.04 -6.49
C ILE A 4 -4.16 21.85 -5.53
N GLU A 5 -5.09 21.96 -4.61
CA GLU A 5 -5.43 20.84 -3.69
C GLU A 5 -6.03 19.67 -4.45
N ASN A 6 -6.92 19.95 -5.41
CA ASN A 6 -7.48 18.90 -6.26
C ASN A 6 -6.41 18.22 -7.10
N LYS A 7 -5.44 18.96 -7.65
CA LYS A 7 -4.35 18.38 -8.45
C LYS A 7 -3.51 17.37 -7.64
N PHE A 8 -3.12 17.71 -6.42
CA PHE A 8 -2.31 16.81 -5.59
C PHE A 8 -3.11 15.59 -5.11
N PHE A 9 -4.41 15.77 -4.81
CA PHE A 9 -5.31 14.65 -4.53
C PHE A 9 -5.36 13.65 -5.69
N PHE A 10 -5.54 14.12 -6.92
CA PHE A 10 -5.57 13.25 -8.09
C PHE A 10 -4.22 12.60 -8.38
N ILE A 11 -3.11 13.29 -8.13
CA ILE A 11 -1.77 12.70 -8.24
C ILE A 11 -1.64 11.52 -7.27
N LEU A 12 -2.02 11.68 -5.99
CA LEU A 12 -1.94 10.61 -5.00
C LEU A 12 -2.86 9.43 -5.35
N ALA A 13 -4.10 9.70 -5.80
CA ALA A 13 -5.04 8.66 -6.21
C ALA A 13 -4.54 7.89 -7.45
N PHE A 14 -3.98 8.60 -8.43
CA PHE A 14 -3.40 7.98 -9.62
C PHE A 14 -2.13 7.18 -9.29
N SER A 15 -1.25 7.72 -8.44
CA SER A 15 -0.07 6.99 -7.95
C SER A 15 -0.46 5.72 -7.21
N MET A 16 -1.51 5.77 -6.38
CA MET A 16 -2.06 4.59 -5.71
C MET A 16 -2.54 3.55 -6.74
N ALA A 17 -3.30 3.98 -7.75
CA ALA A 17 -3.79 3.08 -8.81
C ALA A 17 -2.64 2.40 -9.57
N LEU A 18 -1.59 3.15 -9.91
CA LEU A 18 -0.40 2.60 -10.55
C LEU A 18 0.33 1.60 -9.66
N VAL A 19 0.52 1.92 -8.38
CA VAL A 19 1.16 0.99 -7.43
C VAL A 19 0.36 -0.29 -7.31
N VAL A 20 -0.97 -0.22 -7.18
CA VAL A 20 -1.83 -1.41 -7.12
C VAL A 20 -1.71 -2.25 -8.39
N ALA A 21 -1.80 -1.65 -9.57
CA ALA A 21 -1.71 -2.35 -10.84
C ALA A 21 -0.33 -3.01 -11.03
N ILE A 22 0.75 -2.28 -10.76
CA ILE A 22 2.13 -2.78 -10.85
C ILE A 22 2.35 -3.91 -9.83
N SER A 23 1.89 -3.76 -8.60
CA SER A 23 2.05 -4.78 -7.56
C SER A 23 1.30 -6.06 -7.89
N ASN A 24 0.07 -5.96 -8.40
CA ASN A 24 -0.71 -7.11 -8.85
C ASN A 24 -0.06 -7.85 -10.03
N TYR A 25 0.63 -7.12 -10.90
CA TYR A 25 1.43 -7.72 -11.95
C TYR A 25 2.69 -8.40 -11.37
N LEU A 26 3.43 -7.71 -10.52
CA LEU A 26 4.70 -8.18 -9.96
C LEU A 26 4.54 -9.36 -9.00
N VAL A 27 3.41 -9.52 -8.32
CA VAL A 27 3.17 -10.64 -7.42
C VAL A 27 3.14 -12.00 -8.12
N GLN A 28 2.95 -12.03 -9.45
CA GLN A 28 2.97 -13.23 -10.25
C GLN A 28 4.40 -13.75 -10.55
N PHE A 29 5.41 -12.93 -10.30
CA PHE A 29 6.81 -13.25 -10.60
C PHE A 29 7.58 -13.54 -9.31
N PRO A 30 8.06 -14.80 -9.12
CA PRO A 30 8.95 -15.14 -8.02
C PRO A 30 10.34 -14.52 -8.21
N VAL A 31 11.03 -14.25 -7.11
CA VAL A 31 12.41 -13.74 -7.12
C VAL A 31 13.37 -14.90 -7.33
N ASN A 32 13.86 -15.08 -8.55
CA ASN A 32 14.72 -16.21 -8.96
C ASN A 32 16.20 -16.04 -8.57
N TYR A 33 16.53 -15.18 -7.61
CA TYR A 33 17.87 -14.97 -7.10
C TYR A 33 18.00 -15.53 -5.69
N PHE A 34 19.19 -16.05 -5.35
CA PHE A 34 19.51 -16.56 -4.00
C PHE A 34 18.56 -17.65 -3.47
N ALA A 35 17.98 -18.46 -4.35
CA ALA A 35 16.98 -19.50 -3.98
C ALA A 35 15.76 -18.92 -3.23
N LEU A 36 15.35 -17.67 -3.53
CA LEU A 36 14.21 -17.01 -2.88
C LEU A 36 12.88 -17.22 -3.61
N GLN A 37 12.87 -17.98 -4.72
CA GLN A 37 11.67 -18.22 -5.53
C GLN A 37 10.51 -18.88 -4.75
N ASP A 38 10.83 -19.67 -3.71
CA ASP A 38 9.85 -20.34 -2.86
C ASP A 38 9.44 -19.48 -1.64
N LEU A 39 10.05 -18.30 -1.48
CA LEU A 39 9.87 -17.44 -0.32
C LEU A 39 9.34 -16.04 -0.68
N LEU A 40 9.53 -15.58 -1.93
CA LEU A 40 9.37 -14.18 -2.24
C LEU A 40 8.93 -13.92 -3.67
N THR A 41 8.05 -12.96 -3.87
CA THR A 41 7.69 -12.39 -5.17
C THR A 41 8.11 -10.93 -5.27
N TYR A 42 8.27 -10.41 -6.50
CA TYR A 42 8.60 -8.99 -6.71
C TYR A 42 7.52 -8.04 -6.17
N GLY A 43 6.29 -8.51 -6.00
CA GLY A 43 5.21 -7.73 -5.39
C GLY A 43 5.53 -7.26 -3.97
N ALA A 44 6.28 -8.02 -3.18
CA ALA A 44 6.66 -7.67 -1.81
C ALA A 44 7.42 -6.33 -1.71
N PHE A 45 8.13 -5.93 -2.77
CA PHE A 45 8.88 -4.67 -2.80
C PHE A 45 8.02 -3.47 -3.20
N SER A 46 6.96 -3.66 -3.97
CA SER A 46 6.13 -2.57 -4.49
C SER A 46 4.96 -2.22 -3.58
N TYR A 47 4.35 -3.19 -2.90
CA TYR A 47 3.21 -2.96 -2.01
C TYR A 47 3.45 -1.92 -0.89
N PRO A 48 4.62 -1.88 -0.22
CA PRO A 48 4.87 -0.88 0.81
C PRO A 48 4.84 0.58 0.32
N VAL A 49 5.01 0.81 -0.98
CA VAL A 49 4.85 2.16 -1.58
C VAL A 49 3.40 2.65 -1.46
N ALA A 50 2.42 1.75 -1.50
CA ALA A 50 1.01 2.11 -1.27
C ALA A 50 0.78 2.64 0.15
N PHE A 51 1.41 2.06 1.17
CA PHE A 51 1.35 2.56 2.54
C PHE A 51 1.96 3.96 2.66
N LEU A 52 3.11 4.21 2.01
CA LEU A 52 3.70 5.56 1.96
C LEU A 52 2.72 6.59 1.37
N ILE A 53 2.03 6.26 0.27
CA ILE A 53 1.04 7.16 -0.35
C ILE A 53 -0.12 7.42 0.62
N THR A 54 -0.60 6.39 1.30
CA THR A 54 -1.68 6.48 2.28
C THR A 54 -1.28 7.34 3.48
N ASP A 55 -0.08 7.14 4.01
CA ASP A 55 0.47 7.90 5.13
C ASP A 55 0.64 9.39 4.79
N LEU A 56 1.19 9.71 3.62
CA LEU A 56 1.31 11.08 3.13
C LEU A 56 -0.06 11.73 2.92
N SER A 57 -1.02 10.97 2.39
CA SER A 57 -2.40 11.42 2.21
C SER A 57 -3.07 11.71 3.54
N ASN A 58 -2.89 10.82 4.52
CA ASN A 58 -3.45 10.98 5.86
C ASN A 58 -2.82 12.16 6.60
N ARG A 59 -1.50 12.30 6.51
CA ARG A 59 -0.77 13.43 7.14
C ARG A 59 -1.25 14.77 6.58
N ARG A 60 -1.43 14.88 5.25
CA ARG A 60 -1.81 16.13 4.59
C ARG A 60 -3.28 16.48 4.72
N TYR A 61 -4.15 15.51 4.44
CA TYR A 61 -5.59 15.73 4.26
C TYR A 61 -6.46 15.15 5.37
N GLY A 62 -5.88 14.35 6.26
CA GLY A 62 -6.59 13.64 7.31
C GLY A 62 -7.26 12.35 6.83
N LYS A 63 -7.77 11.61 7.80
CA LYS A 63 -8.33 10.25 7.67
C LYS A 63 -9.38 10.10 6.57
N ASN A 64 -10.34 11.01 6.51
CA ASN A 64 -11.48 10.87 5.59
C ASN A 64 -11.04 11.01 4.12
N THR A 65 -10.10 11.93 3.84
CA THR A 65 -9.57 12.11 2.49
C THR A 65 -8.60 10.98 2.12
N ALA A 66 -7.78 10.51 3.06
CA ALA A 66 -6.93 9.35 2.83
C ALA A 66 -7.75 8.11 2.44
N LYS A 67 -8.86 7.83 3.12
CA LYS A 67 -9.79 6.75 2.73
C LYS A 67 -10.32 6.92 1.31
N LYS A 68 -10.69 8.14 0.90
CA LYS A 68 -11.16 8.41 -0.47
C LYS A 68 -10.07 8.11 -1.51
N ILE A 69 -8.81 8.47 -1.21
CA ILE A 69 -7.67 8.18 -2.09
C ILE A 69 -7.45 6.66 -2.18
N VAL A 70 -7.53 5.94 -1.06
CA VAL A 70 -7.44 4.47 -1.05
C VAL A 70 -8.55 3.84 -1.90
N TYR A 71 -9.81 4.21 -1.70
CA TYR A 71 -10.92 3.65 -2.47
C TYR A 71 -10.80 3.97 -3.97
N LEU A 72 -10.53 5.23 -4.31
CA LEU A 72 -10.42 5.66 -5.71
C LEU A 72 -9.22 5.00 -6.38
N GLY A 73 -8.05 5.02 -5.74
CA GLY A 73 -6.84 4.40 -6.27
C GLY A 73 -6.99 2.89 -6.40
N PHE A 74 -7.57 2.22 -5.40
CA PHE A 74 -7.88 0.79 -5.45
C PHE A 74 -8.81 0.44 -6.61
N THR A 75 -9.95 1.15 -6.73
CA THR A 75 -10.91 0.90 -7.81
C THR A 75 -10.26 1.06 -9.18
N LEU A 76 -9.54 2.15 -9.41
CA LEU A 76 -8.82 2.36 -10.66
C LEU A 76 -7.71 1.31 -10.87
N GLY A 77 -6.98 0.93 -9.82
CA GLY A 77 -5.95 -0.10 -9.87
C GLY A 77 -6.52 -1.47 -10.26
N VAL A 78 -7.66 -1.84 -9.69
CA VAL A 78 -8.38 -3.07 -10.05
C VAL A 78 -8.81 -3.02 -11.53
N PHE A 79 -9.39 -1.93 -12.00
CA PHE A 79 -9.73 -1.77 -13.41
C PHE A 79 -8.53 -1.92 -14.33
N LEU A 80 -7.40 -1.29 -14.00
CA LEU A 80 -6.16 -1.41 -14.77
C LEU A 80 -5.64 -2.86 -14.75
N THR A 81 -5.70 -3.53 -13.61
CA THR A 81 -5.30 -4.95 -13.50
C THR A 81 -6.16 -5.82 -14.41
N PHE A 82 -7.49 -5.65 -14.39
CA PHE A 82 -8.39 -6.38 -15.30
C PHE A 82 -8.12 -6.09 -16.77
N TYR A 83 -7.85 -4.84 -17.11
CA TYR A 83 -7.59 -4.44 -18.50
C TYR A 83 -6.29 -5.07 -19.05
N PHE A 84 -5.25 -5.17 -18.23
CA PHE A 84 -3.95 -5.71 -18.64
C PHE A 84 -3.79 -7.21 -18.40
N SER A 85 -4.67 -7.84 -17.62
CA SER A 85 -4.61 -9.28 -17.33
C SER A 85 -5.36 -10.06 -18.40
N THR A 86 -4.70 -11.03 -19.01
CA THR A 86 -5.26 -11.81 -20.12
C THR A 86 -5.65 -13.25 -19.76
N ASN A 87 -5.34 -13.74 -18.55
CA ASN A 87 -5.56 -15.14 -18.16
C ASN A 87 -6.37 -15.28 -16.87
N TYR A 88 -7.68 -15.38 -17.00
CA TYR A 88 -8.62 -15.70 -15.89
C TYR A 88 -9.07 -17.17 -15.86
N SER A 89 -8.41 -18.06 -16.60
CA SER A 89 -8.84 -19.46 -16.74
C SER A 89 -8.37 -20.36 -15.60
N ASP A 90 -7.46 -19.90 -14.74
CA ASP A 90 -6.93 -20.70 -13.64
C ASP A 90 -7.52 -20.28 -12.29
N LEU A 91 -7.99 -21.26 -11.52
CA LEU A 91 -8.59 -21.06 -10.20
C LEU A 91 -7.63 -20.36 -9.21
N ILE A 92 -6.33 -20.66 -9.29
CA ILE A 92 -5.33 -20.03 -8.43
C ILE A 92 -5.21 -18.54 -8.77
N SER A 93 -5.19 -18.17 -10.03
CA SER A 93 -5.15 -16.78 -10.48
C SER A 93 -6.36 -15.98 -10.00
N ILE A 94 -7.56 -16.57 -10.02
CA ILE A 94 -8.77 -15.94 -9.48
C ILE A 94 -8.65 -15.74 -7.96
N ARG A 95 -8.16 -16.74 -7.22
CA ARG A 95 -7.94 -16.65 -5.76
C ARG A 95 -6.90 -15.58 -5.41
N ILE A 96 -5.81 -15.46 -6.19
CA ILE A 96 -4.81 -14.41 -6.04
C ILE A 96 -5.44 -13.03 -6.24
N ALA A 97 -6.27 -12.85 -7.25
CA ALA A 97 -6.94 -11.58 -7.52
C ALA A 97 -7.89 -11.18 -6.37
N ILE A 98 -8.71 -12.12 -5.88
CA ILE A 98 -9.61 -11.88 -4.74
C ILE A 98 -8.82 -11.64 -3.45
N GLY A 99 -7.81 -12.47 -3.19
CA GLY A 99 -6.94 -12.35 -2.02
C GLY A 99 -6.20 -11.02 -1.98
N SER A 100 -5.60 -10.62 -3.10
CA SER A 100 -4.89 -9.34 -3.24
C SER A 100 -5.83 -8.16 -3.00
N GLY A 101 -6.99 -8.14 -3.63
CA GLY A 101 -7.96 -7.05 -3.47
C GLY A 101 -8.47 -6.94 -2.04
N THR A 102 -8.87 -8.06 -1.43
CA THR A 102 -9.40 -8.11 -0.07
C THR A 102 -8.34 -7.72 0.96
N ALA A 103 -7.16 -8.30 0.87
CA ALA A 103 -6.04 -8.05 1.78
C ALA A 103 -5.61 -6.59 1.71
N PHE A 104 -5.35 -6.08 0.50
CA PHE A 104 -4.94 -4.70 0.27
C PHE A 104 -5.93 -3.70 0.86
N LEU A 105 -7.21 -3.80 0.49
CA LEU A 105 -8.22 -2.84 0.94
C LEU A 105 -8.37 -2.86 2.48
N THR A 106 -8.41 -4.05 3.08
CA THR A 106 -8.51 -4.22 4.52
C THR A 106 -7.30 -3.61 5.23
N ALA A 107 -6.10 -3.93 4.78
CA ALA A 107 -4.85 -3.45 5.35
C ALA A 107 -4.72 -1.93 5.25
N GLN A 108 -5.02 -1.34 4.09
CA GLN A 108 -4.97 0.10 3.87
C GLN A 108 -5.97 0.87 4.75
N LEU A 109 -7.18 0.34 4.92
CA LEU A 109 -8.17 0.99 5.79
C LEU A 109 -7.79 0.89 7.27
N ILE A 110 -7.15 -0.19 7.69
CA ILE A 110 -6.61 -0.34 9.05
C ILE A 110 -5.44 0.61 9.25
N ASP A 111 -4.51 0.68 8.29
CA ASP A 111 -3.38 1.61 8.28
C ASP A 111 -3.85 3.06 8.47
N VAL A 112 -4.80 3.53 7.66
CA VAL A 112 -5.39 4.87 7.80
C VAL A 112 -5.92 5.14 9.20
N ASN A 113 -6.58 4.14 9.83
CA ASN A 113 -7.13 4.31 11.17
C ASN A 113 -6.06 4.38 12.25
N ILE A 114 -5.02 3.53 12.16
CA ILE A 114 -3.91 3.48 13.12
C ILE A 114 -3.06 4.75 12.98
N PHE A 115 -2.70 5.13 11.75
CA PHE A 115 -1.96 6.35 11.49
C PHE A 115 -2.66 7.57 12.11
N ASP A 116 -3.96 7.71 11.89
CA ASP A 116 -4.74 8.85 12.40
C ASP A 116 -4.73 8.92 13.93
N LYS A 117 -4.82 7.78 14.62
CA LYS A 117 -4.71 7.70 16.08
C LYS A 117 -3.31 8.10 16.60
N LEU A 118 -2.27 7.82 15.82
CA LEU A 118 -0.87 8.05 16.20
C LEU A 118 -0.28 9.33 15.61
N ARG A 119 -1.02 10.06 14.78
CA ARG A 119 -0.50 11.21 14.00
C ARG A 119 0.15 12.32 14.81
N ASN A 120 -0.24 12.48 16.08
CA ASN A 120 0.27 13.50 17.01
C ASN A 120 1.51 13.03 17.81
N LYS A 121 1.97 11.80 17.58
CA LYS A 121 3.19 11.26 18.16
C LYS A 121 4.43 11.72 17.37
N ILE A 122 5.61 11.21 17.72
CA ILE A 122 6.86 11.46 16.99
C ILE A 122 6.65 11.13 15.50
N TRP A 123 7.29 11.89 14.62
CA TRP A 123 7.04 11.87 13.18
C TRP A 123 7.06 10.48 12.53
N PHE A 124 7.90 9.56 13.02
CA PHE A 124 8.02 8.21 12.47
C PHE A 124 7.06 7.20 13.12
N THR A 125 6.51 7.48 14.29
CA THR A 125 5.67 6.51 15.03
C THR A 125 4.40 6.16 14.27
N ALA A 126 3.71 7.17 13.72
CA ALA A 126 2.49 6.92 12.97
C ALA A 126 2.75 6.05 11.73
N PRO A 127 3.62 6.45 10.77
CA PRO A 127 3.85 5.65 9.57
C PRO A 127 4.46 4.28 9.87
N LEU A 128 5.37 4.18 10.83
CA LEU A 128 5.99 2.91 11.15
C LEU A 128 4.98 1.90 11.72
N VAL A 129 4.24 2.28 12.74
CA VAL A 129 3.31 1.36 13.43
C VAL A 129 2.13 1.01 12.52
N SER A 130 1.58 1.98 11.81
CA SER A 130 0.45 1.73 10.90
C SER A 130 0.85 0.80 9.75
N SER A 131 2.00 1.05 9.10
CA SER A 131 2.50 0.22 8.00
C SER A 131 2.93 -1.18 8.45
N LEU A 132 3.51 -1.34 9.65
CA LEU A 132 3.85 -2.68 10.18
C LEU A 132 2.58 -3.52 10.42
N ILE A 133 1.57 -2.95 11.07
CA ILE A 133 0.31 -3.66 11.32
C ILE A 133 -0.44 -3.89 10.00
N GLY A 134 -0.50 -2.90 9.13
CA GLY A 134 -1.10 -3.01 7.81
C GLY A 134 -0.44 -4.12 6.97
N SER A 135 0.90 -4.13 6.88
CA SER A 135 1.66 -5.16 6.15
C SER A 135 1.45 -6.56 6.72
N THR A 136 1.38 -6.69 8.05
CA THR A 136 1.11 -7.99 8.69
C THR A 136 -0.27 -8.52 8.28
N ILE A 137 -1.30 -7.68 8.37
CA ILE A 137 -2.67 -8.06 7.99
C ILE A 137 -2.76 -8.36 6.49
N ASP A 138 -2.18 -7.50 5.64
CA ASP A 138 -2.12 -7.71 4.19
C ASP A 138 -1.53 -9.08 3.85
N THR A 139 -0.36 -9.37 4.38
CA THR A 139 0.37 -10.60 4.08
C THR A 139 -0.43 -11.83 4.49
N PHE A 140 -0.88 -11.94 5.73
CA PHE A 140 -1.60 -13.13 6.18
C PHE A 140 -2.96 -13.31 5.50
N LEU A 141 -3.71 -12.23 5.26
CA LEU A 141 -4.95 -12.30 4.48
C LEU A 141 -4.69 -12.74 3.04
N PHE A 142 -3.71 -12.13 2.38
CA PHE A 142 -3.38 -12.46 1.00
C PHE A 142 -3.01 -13.94 0.85
N PHE A 143 -2.03 -14.40 1.59
CA PHE A 143 -1.53 -15.77 1.45
C PHE A 143 -2.56 -16.81 1.88
N SER A 144 -3.33 -16.56 2.93
CA SER A 144 -4.39 -17.49 3.36
C SER A 144 -5.51 -17.60 2.33
N ILE A 145 -6.03 -16.49 1.79
CA ILE A 145 -7.10 -16.52 0.78
C ILE A 145 -6.62 -17.15 -0.52
N SER A 146 -5.40 -16.78 -0.95
CA SER A 146 -4.87 -17.23 -2.25
C SER A 146 -4.47 -18.70 -2.24
N PHE A 147 -3.84 -19.20 -1.17
CA PHE A 147 -3.13 -20.47 -1.20
C PHE A 147 -3.59 -21.51 -0.17
N TYR A 148 -4.52 -21.21 0.73
CA TYR A 148 -5.04 -22.21 1.66
C TYR A 148 -5.68 -23.38 0.90
N GLY A 149 -5.22 -24.61 1.20
CA GLY A 149 -5.72 -25.85 0.58
C GLY A 149 -5.23 -26.12 -0.85
N THR A 150 -4.23 -25.38 -1.36
CA THR A 150 -3.66 -25.59 -2.71
C THR A 150 -2.43 -26.53 -2.73
N GLY A 151 -1.96 -26.98 -1.57
CA GLY A 151 -0.71 -27.75 -1.46
C GLY A 151 0.55 -26.87 -1.41
N ILE A 152 0.42 -25.56 -1.61
CA ILE A 152 1.53 -24.60 -1.48
C ILE A 152 1.75 -24.29 0.00
N ASN A 153 3.02 -24.25 0.44
CA ASN A 153 3.38 -23.86 1.79
C ASN A 153 3.26 -22.34 1.97
N TRP A 154 2.01 -21.86 2.02
CA TRP A 154 1.71 -20.44 2.11
C TRP A 154 2.19 -19.78 3.40
N VAL A 155 2.35 -20.55 4.48
CA VAL A 155 2.85 -20.01 5.76
C VAL A 155 4.29 -19.55 5.62
N THR A 156 5.17 -20.37 5.04
CA THR A 156 6.57 -20.02 4.78
C THR A 156 6.66 -18.80 3.85
N LEU A 157 5.85 -18.77 2.78
CA LEU A 157 5.77 -17.64 1.86
C LEU A 157 5.34 -16.36 2.58
N SER A 158 4.34 -16.44 3.47
CA SER A 158 3.87 -15.26 4.21
C SER A 158 4.93 -14.67 5.13
N PHE A 159 5.74 -15.48 5.80
CA PHE A 159 6.83 -14.99 6.63
C PHE A 159 7.95 -14.36 5.80
N GLY A 160 8.30 -14.93 4.65
CA GLY A 160 9.29 -14.37 3.73
C GLY A 160 8.84 -12.99 3.20
N ASP A 161 7.61 -12.91 2.71
CA ASP A 161 7.00 -11.66 2.23
C ASP A 161 6.94 -10.59 3.34
N LEU A 162 6.49 -10.98 4.54
CA LEU A 162 6.40 -10.06 5.68
C LEU A 162 7.77 -9.50 6.08
N PHE A 163 8.81 -10.33 6.10
CA PHE A 163 10.16 -9.87 6.42
C PHE A 163 10.63 -8.78 5.46
N VAL A 164 10.44 -8.98 4.17
CA VAL A 164 10.79 -7.98 3.15
C VAL A 164 9.93 -6.73 3.28
N LYS A 165 8.63 -6.86 3.48
CA LYS A 165 7.72 -5.71 3.69
C LYS A 165 8.11 -4.88 4.90
N ILE A 166 8.52 -5.51 6.02
CA ILE A 166 9.04 -4.80 7.20
C ILE A 166 10.29 -4.02 6.84
N PHE A 167 11.25 -4.64 6.15
CA PHE A 167 12.49 -3.98 5.73
C PHE A 167 12.19 -2.79 4.81
N VAL A 168 11.31 -2.98 3.82
CA VAL A 168 10.91 -1.89 2.90
C VAL A 168 10.14 -0.80 3.66
N ALA A 169 9.25 -1.14 4.60
CA ALA A 169 8.54 -0.15 5.41
C ALA A 169 9.49 0.73 6.22
N LEU A 170 10.55 0.16 6.79
CA LEU A 170 11.61 0.93 7.46
C LEU A 170 12.33 1.87 6.50
N THR A 171 12.67 1.43 5.30
CA THR A 171 13.31 2.28 4.28
C THR A 171 12.38 3.39 3.78
N MET A 172 11.07 3.16 3.74
CA MET A 172 10.06 4.16 3.35
C MET A 172 9.92 5.31 4.36
N LEU A 173 10.43 5.19 5.57
CA LEU A 173 10.52 6.33 6.50
C LEU A 173 11.41 7.46 5.96
N ILE A 174 12.41 7.14 5.13
CA ILE A 174 13.30 8.15 4.53
C ILE A 174 12.51 9.05 3.56
N PRO A 175 11.90 8.54 2.48
CA PRO A 175 11.09 9.38 1.60
C PRO A 175 9.90 10.03 2.33
N PHE A 176 9.28 9.36 3.30
CA PHE A 176 8.25 9.96 4.13
C PHE A 176 8.76 11.23 4.83
N ARG A 177 9.93 11.16 5.47
CA ARG A 177 10.54 12.30 6.18
C ARG A 177 10.87 13.45 5.23
N LEU A 178 11.44 13.15 4.07
CA LEU A 178 11.79 14.15 3.05
C LEU A 178 10.54 14.87 2.49
N LEU A 179 9.50 14.11 2.19
CA LEU A 179 8.24 14.65 1.67
C LEU A 179 7.43 15.38 2.75
N LEU A 180 7.58 15.01 4.02
CA LEU A 180 6.90 15.62 5.13
C LEU A 180 7.20 17.11 5.26
N SER A 181 8.45 17.55 5.03
CA SER A 181 8.86 18.95 5.06
C SER A 181 8.06 19.79 4.05
N HIS A 182 7.90 19.30 2.83
CA HIS A 182 7.13 19.96 1.77
C HIS A 182 5.62 20.04 2.08
N ILE A 183 5.08 19.02 2.74
CA ILE A 183 3.67 18.97 3.14
C ILE A 183 3.39 19.98 4.26
N GLN A 184 4.26 20.08 5.26
CA GLN A 184 4.12 21.01 6.39
C GLN A 184 4.31 22.46 5.97
N GLU A 185 5.26 22.76 5.11
CA GLU A 185 5.52 24.09 4.59
C GLU A 185 4.28 24.66 3.88
N ASN A 186 3.62 23.87 3.06
CA ASN A 186 2.39 24.27 2.39
C ASN A 186 1.22 24.54 3.35
N SER A 187 1.14 23.85 4.49
CA SER A 187 0.10 24.10 5.50
C SER A 187 0.34 25.41 6.27
N THR A 188 1.58 25.70 6.59
CA THR A 188 1.99 26.93 7.29
C THR A 188 1.81 28.18 6.42
N ILE A 189 2.02 28.06 5.10
CA ILE A 189 1.76 29.15 4.15
C ILE A 189 0.26 29.44 4.06
N LYS A 190 -0.61 28.41 4.14
CA LYS A 190 -2.06 28.60 4.15
C LYS A 190 -2.55 29.36 5.38
N GLU A 191 -2.04 29.03 6.54
CA GLU A 191 -2.41 29.72 7.79
C GLU A 191 -2.03 31.20 7.77
N LYS A 192 -0.88 31.55 7.16
CA LYS A 192 -0.41 32.94 7.00
C LYS A 192 -1.19 33.75 5.96
N ILE A 193 -1.86 33.11 5.00
CA ILE A 193 -2.64 33.79 3.94
C ILE A 193 -4.12 33.96 4.35
N SER A 194 -4.58 33.20 5.36
CA SER A 194 -5.95 33.25 5.88
C SER A 194 -6.15 34.27 7.03
N VAL A 195 -5.10 34.95 7.46
CA VAL A 195 -5.11 36.08 8.41
C VAL A 195 -4.94 37.40 7.62
#